data_d21379a4ea676d5cc9add521ab30c7b8
#
_entry.id   d21379a4ea676d5cc9add521ab30c7b8
#
_cell.length_a   1.000
_cell.length_b   1.000
_cell.length_c   1.000
_cell.angle_alpha   90.00
_cell.angle_beta   90.00
_cell.angle_gamma   90.00
#
_symmetry.space_group_name_H-M   'P 1'
#
loop_
_entity.id
_entity.type
_entity.pdbx_description
1 polymer ?
#
loop_
_entity_poly.entity_id
_entity_poly.type
_entity_poly.pdbx_seq_one_letter_code
_entity_poly.pdbx_strand_id
1 'polypeptide(L)'
;MERNNLLEVEHLSVHIPSTAGTVQAVRDVSFAVAPGEVLALVGESGCGKSILCKSVMKLLPKRASIVSGTIRADGRDITRCSEREMRNLRGKLFSMVFQDPLTALNPTIPIGKQIAEAVTIHQKGLSKAQVQERVIELMTLVGIAHPLERAKLYPYHFSGGMRQRCVLAMALAGRPKILFADEPTTALDVTIQAQIISLIRDLQKELKFTTIYITHDLGVVANVADRVGVMYGGQIIEYGTVEEVFFEPCHPYTWALLSSLPQLGVKGQELYYITGTPPSLYNQIKGDAFAPRNEHALKIDFEQEPPFFPVSETHYAKTWLLDPRAPKLEKPEAIRDLHEKIKKMTDKGGAFHVE
;
A
#
# COMPACT_ATOMS: atom_id res chain seq x y z
N MET A 1 -16.51 13.32 -16.95
CA MET A 1 -16.82 11.89 -17.02
C MET A 1 -16.66 11.33 -15.63
N GLU A 2 -17.71 10.83 -14.98
CA GLU A 2 -17.58 10.11 -13.71
C GLU A 2 -16.66 8.92 -13.96
N ARG A 3 -15.48 8.93 -13.35
CA ARG A 3 -14.60 7.75 -13.37
C ARG A 3 -15.34 6.63 -12.66
N ASN A 4 -15.58 5.52 -13.35
CA ASN A 4 -16.21 4.35 -12.75
C ASN A 4 -15.19 3.69 -11.83
N ASN A 5 -15.08 4.19 -10.58
CA ASN A 5 -14.11 3.71 -9.60
C ASN A 5 -14.51 2.31 -9.11
N LEU A 6 -13.52 1.43 -8.95
CA LEU A 6 -13.73 0.10 -8.39
C LEU A 6 -13.78 0.13 -6.86
N LEU A 7 -13.01 1.03 -6.25
CA LEU A 7 -13.01 1.30 -4.82
C LEU A 7 -13.06 2.81 -4.58
N GLU A 8 -13.95 3.23 -3.70
CA GLU A 8 -14.06 4.60 -3.20
C GLU A 8 -14.10 4.58 -1.68
N VAL A 9 -13.27 5.38 -1.07
CA VAL A 9 -13.19 5.61 0.37
C VAL A 9 -13.37 7.09 0.59
N GLU A 10 -14.36 7.49 1.38
CA GLU A 10 -14.69 8.89 1.63
C GLU A 10 -14.73 9.16 3.13
N HIS A 11 -13.94 10.13 3.58
CA HIS A 11 -13.92 10.63 4.98
C HIS A 11 -13.78 9.54 6.04
N LEU A 12 -13.00 8.49 5.73
CA LEU A 12 -12.87 7.33 6.60
C LEU A 12 -12.03 7.65 7.83
N SER A 13 -12.60 7.39 9.02
CA SER A 13 -11.89 7.46 10.29
C SER A 13 -12.02 6.16 11.06
N VAL A 14 -10.90 5.71 11.65
CA VAL A 14 -10.83 4.45 12.39
C VAL A 14 -10.17 4.67 13.74
N HIS A 15 -10.87 4.28 14.79
CA HIS A 15 -10.40 4.38 16.17
C HIS A 15 -10.13 2.99 16.76
N ILE A 16 -9.08 2.88 17.56
CA ILE A 16 -8.70 1.66 18.29
C ILE A 16 -8.61 1.98 19.77
N PRO A 17 -9.63 1.65 20.58
CA PRO A 17 -9.58 1.83 22.02
C PRO A 17 -8.51 0.92 22.65
N SER A 18 -7.76 1.48 23.58
CA SER A 18 -6.78 0.76 24.41
C SER A 18 -6.88 1.20 25.87
N THR A 19 -6.10 0.58 26.75
CA THR A 19 -6.02 0.95 28.18
C THR A 19 -5.40 2.34 28.38
N ALA A 20 -4.57 2.80 27.45
CA ALA A 20 -3.89 4.11 27.53
C ALA A 20 -4.69 5.24 26.84
N GLY A 21 -5.84 4.94 26.23
CA GLY A 21 -6.65 5.90 25.49
C GLY A 21 -7.10 5.35 24.13
N THR A 22 -7.58 6.21 23.27
CA THR A 22 -8.05 5.84 21.92
C THR A 22 -7.04 6.26 20.86
N VAL A 23 -6.53 5.30 20.10
CA VAL A 23 -5.65 5.56 18.94
C VAL A 23 -6.50 5.95 17.75
N GLN A 24 -6.28 7.12 17.18
CA GLN A 24 -6.90 7.57 15.92
C GLN A 24 -6.09 7.06 14.73
N ALA A 25 -6.18 5.77 14.45
CA ALA A 25 -5.30 5.09 13.50
C ALA A 25 -5.50 5.53 12.04
N VAL A 26 -6.72 5.96 11.68
CA VAL A 26 -7.06 6.58 10.40
C VAL A 26 -7.91 7.81 10.69
N ARG A 27 -7.58 8.93 10.07
CA ARG A 27 -8.18 10.24 10.34
C ARG A 27 -8.58 10.87 9.02
N ASP A 28 -9.88 10.92 8.74
CA ASP A 28 -10.48 11.59 7.58
C ASP A 28 -9.80 11.29 6.24
N VAL A 29 -9.65 10.00 5.91
CA VAL A 29 -8.98 9.57 4.68
C VAL A 29 -9.98 9.39 3.55
N SER A 30 -9.68 10.01 2.41
CA SER A 30 -10.45 9.87 1.16
C SER A 30 -9.52 9.52 0.00
N PHE A 31 -9.88 8.51 -0.79
CA PHE A 31 -9.22 8.15 -2.04
C PHE A 31 -10.13 7.28 -2.90
N ALA A 32 -9.82 7.20 -4.18
CA ALA A 32 -10.53 6.34 -5.12
C ALA A 32 -9.54 5.60 -6.03
N VAL A 33 -9.90 4.38 -6.46
CA VAL A 33 -9.06 3.55 -7.32
C VAL A 33 -9.90 3.01 -8.47
N ALA A 34 -9.42 3.20 -9.70
CA ALA A 34 -10.07 2.71 -10.91
C ALA A 34 -9.80 1.20 -11.15
N PRO A 35 -10.62 0.51 -11.98
CA PRO A 35 -10.34 -0.86 -12.39
C PRO A 35 -8.97 -0.98 -13.10
N GLY A 36 -8.15 -1.95 -12.66
CA GLY A 36 -6.83 -2.20 -13.21
C GLY A 36 -5.73 -1.21 -12.80
N GLU A 37 -6.05 -0.24 -11.97
CA GLU A 37 -5.10 0.75 -11.44
C GLU A 37 -4.25 0.16 -10.31
N VAL A 38 -3.02 0.64 -10.20
CA VAL A 38 -2.10 0.35 -9.09
C VAL A 38 -1.95 1.61 -8.24
N LEU A 39 -2.53 1.60 -7.05
CA LEU A 39 -2.35 2.65 -6.04
C LEU A 39 -1.30 2.21 -5.01
N ALA A 40 -0.28 3.03 -4.77
CA ALA A 40 0.64 2.83 -3.66
C ALA A 40 0.28 3.74 -2.47
N LEU A 41 0.26 3.19 -1.27
CA LEU A 41 0.18 3.92 -0.01
C LEU A 41 1.53 3.86 0.68
N VAL A 42 2.19 5.00 0.82
CA VAL A 42 3.55 5.11 1.36
C VAL A 42 3.58 5.95 2.64
N GLY A 43 4.62 5.78 3.45
CA GLY A 43 4.84 6.56 4.67
C GLY A 43 5.53 5.73 5.75
N GLU A 44 5.92 6.38 6.84
CA GLU A 44 6.60 5.74 7.98
C GLU A 44 5.78 4.61 8.61
N SER A 45 6.46 3.70 9.31
CA SER A 45 5.79 2.65 10.09
C SER A 45 4.85 3.25 11.13
N GLY A 46 3.66 2.65 11.31
CA GLY A 46 2.68 3.13 12.27
C GLY A 46 1.79 4.30 11.79
N CYS A 47 1.97 4.85 10.58
CA CYS A 47 1.14 5.97 10.09
C CYS A 47 -0.30 5.58 9.67
N GLY A 48 -0.70 4.29 9.80
CA GLY A 48 -2.09 3.85 9.57
C GLY A 48 -2.36 3.05 8.30
N LYS A 49 -1.40 2.84 7.40
CA LYS A 49 -1.56 2.17 6.08
C LYS A 49 -2.27 0.81 6.16
N SER A 50 -1.72 -0.10 6.96
CA SER A 50 -2.29 -1.45 7.11
C SER A 50 -3.67 -1.43 7.77
N ILE A 51 -3.93 -0.49 8.70
CA ILE A 51 -5.24 -0.32 9.33
C ILE A 51 -6.25 0.19 8.31
N LEU A 52 -5.87 1.13 7.45
CA LEU A 52 -6.71 1.63 6.36
C LEU A 52 -7.18 0.47 5.45
N CYS A 53 -6.25 -0.36 4.96
CA CYS A 53 -6.59 -1.51 4.10
C CYS A 53 -7.42 -2.57 4.82
N LYS A 54 -7.07 -2.88 6.08
CA LYS A 54 -7.87 -3.80 6.92
C LYS A 54 -9.28 -3.26 7.19
N SER A 55 -9.46 -1.93 7.24
CA SER A 55 -10.78 -1.30 7.38
C SER A 55 -11.67 -1.55 6.18
N VAL A 56 -11.13 -1.41 4.96
CA VAL A 56 -11.85 -1.70 3.72
C VAL A 56 -12.32 -3.15 3.68
N MET A 57 -11.45 -4.08 4.09
CA MET A 57 -11.78 -5.51 4.13
C MET A 57 -12.57 -5.94 5.39
N LYS A 58 -12.83 -5.02 6.33
CA LYS A 58 -13.39 -5.31 7.66
C LYS A 58 -12.62 -6.41 8.41
N LEU A 59 -11.29 -6.35 8.35
CA LEU A 59 -10.36 -7.21 9.08
C LEU A 59 -9.70 -6.47 10.24
N LEU A 60 -10.40 -5.52 10.81
CA LEU A 60 -9.95 -4.74 11.96
C LEU A 60 -9.82 -5.61 13.22
N PRO A 61 -8.90 -5.27 14.14
CA PRO A 61 -8.88 -5.86 15.48
C PRO A 61 -10.23 -5.71 16.17
N LYS A 62 -10.60 -6.65 17.03
CA LYS A 62 -11.93 -6.71 17.69
C LYS A 62 -12.35 -5.40 18.38
N ARG A 63 -11.40 -4.61 18.87
CA ARG A 63 -11.68 -3.34 19.57
C ARG A 63 -11.71 -2.15 18.61
N ALA A 64 -11.21 -2.28 17.39
CA ALA A 64 -11.19 -1.20 16.42
C ALA A 64 -12.58 -1.02 15.78
N SER A 65 -12.93 0.22 15.47
CA SER A 65 -14.18 0.58 14.81
C SER A 65 -13.98 1.69 13.78
N ILE A 66 -14.73 1.61 12.69
CA ILE A 66 -14.94 2.71 11.77
C ILE A 66 -15.90 3.68 12.47
N VAL A 67 -15.46 4.90 12.72
CA VAL A 67 -16.25 5.93 13.44
C VAL A 67 -16.95 6.88 12.48
N SER A 68 -16.40 7.10 11.29
CA SER A 68 -17.02 7.91 10.23
C SER A 68 -16.56 7.45 8.85
N GLY A 69 -17.22 7.96 7.81
CA GLY A 69 -16.90 7.76 6.42
C GLY A 69 -17.68 6.65 5.75
N THR A 70 -17.48 6.54 4.44
CA THR A 70 -18.10 5.53 3.58
C THR A 70 -17.08 4.77 2.76
N ILE A 71 -17.37 3.50 2.49
CA ILE A 71 -16.56 2.64 1.64
C ILE A 71 -17.49 2.03 0.59
N ARG A 72 -17.23 2.36 -0.67
CA ARG A 72 -17.93 1.77 -1.82
C ARG A 72 -16.97 0.91 -2.62
N ALA A 73 -17.38 -0.26 -3.02
CA ALA A 73 -16.57 -1.16 -3.83
C ALA A 73 -17.43 -1.89 -4.85
N ASP A 74 -17.00 -1.90 -6.11
CA ASP A 74 -17.72 -2.49 -7.24
C ASP A 74 -19.18 -1.96 -7.33
N GLY A 75 -19.34 -0.63 -7.14
CA GLY A 75 -20.64 0.07 -7.15
C GLY A 75 -21.54 -0.16 -5.92
N ARG A 76 -21.06 -0.90 -4.91
CA ARG A 76 -21.83 -1.24 -3.71
C ARG A 76 -21.26 -0.55 -2.47
N ASP A 77 -22.10 0.06 -1.64
CA ASP A 77 -21.72 0.49 -0.28
C ASP A 77 -21.51 -0.74 0.61
N ILE A 78 -20.27 -0.89 1.10
CA ILE A 78 -19.89 -1.97 1.99
C ILE A 78 -19.64 -1.49 3.43
N THR A 79 -19.83 -0.21 3.70
CA THR A 79 -19.53 0.42 5.00
C THR A 79 -20.21 -0.30 6.16
N ARG A 80 -21.46 -0.73 5.97
CA ARG A 80 -22.27 -1.38 6.99
C ARG A 80 -22.54 -2.87 6.73
N CYS A 81 -21.84 -3.48 5.75
CA CYS A 81 -22.00 -4.91 5.48
C CYS A 81 -21.70 -5.75 6.72
N SER A 82 -22.52 -6.75 6.96
CA SER A 82 -22.31 -7.75 8.00
C SER A 82 -21.10 -8.64 7.69
N GLU A 83 -20.59 -9.35 8.70
CA GLU A 83 -19.50 -10.32 8.51
C GLU A 83 -19.85 -11.41 7.50
N ARG A 84 -21.11 -11.85 7.47
CA ARG A 84 -21.60 -12.83 6.50
C ARG A 84 -21.51 -12.32 5.05
N GLU A 85 -21.84 -11.05 4.82
CA GLU A 85 -21.74 -10.42 3.51
C GLU A 85 -20.27 -10.22 3.12
N MET A 86 -19.43 -9.71 4.05
CA MET A 86 -18.01 -9.53 3.80
C MET A 86 -17.28 -10.84 3.51
N ARG A 87 -17.67 -11.95 4.15
CA ARG A 87 -17.14 -13.29 3.84
C ARG A 87 -17.38 -13.70 2.40
N ASN A 88 -18.49 -13.27 1.80
CA ASN A 88 -18.78 -13.55 0.38
C ASN A 88 -17.98 -12.64 -0.57
N LEU A 89 -17.55 -11.46 -0.11
CA LEU A 89 -16.76 -10.50 -0.89
C LEU A 89 -15.26 -10.84 -0.82
N ARG A 90 -14.77 -11.28 0.35
CA ARG A 90 -13.38 -11.69 0.51
C ARG A 90 -13.09 -12.88 -0.40
N GLY A 91 -11.95 -12.84 -1.09
CA GLY A 91 -11.50 -13.80 -2.08
C GLY A 91 -12.07 -13.58 -3.49
N LYS A 92 -13.22 -12.90 -3.66
CA LYS A 92 -13.82 -12.60 -4.95
C LYS A 92 -13.68 -11.13 -5.35
N LEU A 93 -13.99 -10.24 -4.42
CA LEU A 93 -13.80 -8.81 -4.63
C LEU A 93 -12.45 -8.37 -4.08
N PHE A 94 -12.14 -8.77 -2.86
CA PHE A 94 -10.91 -8.43 -2.16
C PHE A 94 -10.07 -9.65 -1.83
N SER A 95 -8.77 -9.53 -1.98
CA SER A 95 -7.80 -10.44 -1.39
C SER A 95 -6.64 -9.66 -0.81
N MET A 96 -5.85 -10.28 0.07
CA MET A 96 -4.74 -9.61 0.73
C MET A 96 -3.53 -10.55 0.85
N VAL A 97 -2.37 -10.04 0.50
CA VAL A 97 -1.07 -10.63 0.81
C VAL A 97 -0.52 -9.87 2.02
N PHE A 98 -0.26 -10.61 3.10
CA PHE A 98 0.23 -10.06 4.37
C PHE A 98 1.76 -9.97 4.38
N GLN A 99 2.27 -9.14 5.26
CA GLN A 99 3.69 -8.81 5.41
C GLN A 99 4.58 -10.04 5.67
N ASP A 100 4.13 -10.98 6.50
CA ASP A 100 4.91 -12.18 6.88
C ASP A 100 4.28 -13.47 6.33
N PRO A 101 4.92 -14.11 5.34
CA PRO A 101 4.44 -15.37 4.78
C PRO A 101 4.49 -16.54 5.79
N LEU A 102 5.33 -16.43 6.84
CA LEU A 102 5.41 -17.50 7.86
C LEU A 102 4.16 -17.55 8.73
N THR A 103 3.53 -16.40 8.98
CA THR A 103 2.26 -16.36 9.73
C THR A 103 1.05 -16.71 8.87
N ALA A 104 1.17 -16.55 7.54
CA ALA A 104 0.08 -16.84 6.60
C ALA A 104 -0.02 -18.35 6.26
N LEU A 105 1.08 -19.09 6.34
CA LEU A 105 1.14 -20.52 6.01
C LEU A 105 1.16 -21.39 7.27
N ASN A 106 0.29 -22.40 7.31
CA ASN A 106 0.34 -23.40 8.39
C ASN A 106 1.52 -24.36 8.18
N PRO A 107 2.52 -24.41 9.07
CA PRO A 107 3.72 -25.23 8.89
C PRO A 107 3.45 -26.75 8.91
N THR A 108 2.31 -27.17 9.44
CA THR A 108 1.94 -28.60 9.59
C THR A 108 1.08 -29.13 8.45
N ILE A 109 0.71 -28.30 7.47
CA ILE A 109 -0.14 -28.66 6.34
C ILE A 109 0.64 -28.49 5.03
N PRO A 110 0.64 -29.49 4.12
CA PRO A 110 1.25 -29.35 2.79
C PRO A 110 0.70 -28.17 2.00
N ILE A 111 1.57 -27.50 1.24
CA ILE A 111 1.23 -26.28 0.48
C ILE A 111 0.04 -26.50 -0.46
N GLY A 112 0.02 -27.61 -1.21
CA GLY A 112 -1.08 -27.91 -2.12
C GLY A 112 -2.44 -28.03 -1.42
N LYS A 113 -2.48 -28.53 -0.16
CA LYS A 113 -3.72 -28.58 0.61
C LYS A 113 -4.20 -27.19 1.03
N GLN A 114 -3.29 -26.29 1.39
CA GLN A 114 -3.63 -24.92 1.78
C GLN A 114 -4.17 -24.12 0.58
N ILE A 115 -3.53 -24.27 -0.61
CA ILE A 115 -4.04 -23.66 -1.84
C ILE A 115 -5.39 -24.29 -2.23
N ALA A 116 -5.55 -25.63 -2.09
CA ALA A 116 -6.81 -26.32 -2.37
C ALA A 116 -7.95 -25.84 -1.48
N GLU A 117 -7.67 -25.55 -0.20
CA GLU A 117 -8.65 -24.95 0.72
C GLU A 117 -9.13 -23.59 0.21
N ALA A 118 -8.20 -22.71 -0.18
CA ALA A 118 -8.53 -21.39 -0.75
C ALA A 118 -9.37 -21.54 -2.04
N VAL A 119 -9.01 -22.45 -2.93
CA VAL A 119 -9.81 -22.76 -4.14
C VAL A 119 -11.22 -23.22 -3.78
N THR A 120 -11.35 -24.18 -2.86
CA THR A 120 -12.64 -24.79 -2.49
C THR A 120 -13.58 -23.79 -1.81
N ILE A 121 -13.04 -22.87 -0.99
CA ILE A 121 -13.83 -21.83 -0.32
C ILE A 121 -14.46 -20.88 -1.34
N HIS A 122 -13.71 -20.51 -2.38
CA HIS A 122 -14.12 -19.46 -3.32
C HIS A 122 -14.73 -19.99 -4.61
N GLN A 123 -14.42 -21.22 -5.01
CA GLN A 123 -14.93 -21.87 -6.21
C GLN A 123 -15.77 -23.11 -5.85
N LYS A 124 -17.05 -22.88 -5.57
CA LYS A 124 -17.97 -23.97 -5.19
C LYS A 124 -18.31 -24.88 -6.37
N GLY A 125 -18.52 -26.18 -6.10
CA GLY A 125 -18.98 -27.14 -7.09
C GLY A 125 -17.89 -27.84 -7.90
N LEU A 126 -16.60 -27.56 -7.62
CA LEU A 126 -15.48 -28.26 -8.24
C LEU A 126 -15.35 -29.70 -7.66
N SER A 127 -15.08 -30.68 -8.53
CA SER A 127 -14.64 -32.02 -8.12
C SER A 127 -13.23 -31.98 -7.52
N LYS A 128 -12.84 -33.03 -6.79
CA LYS A 128 -11.47 -33.14 -6.22
C LYS A 128 -10.39 -33.04 -7.30
N ALA A 129 -10.62 -33.63 -8.47
CA ALA A 129 -9.69 -33.58 -9.61
C ALA A 129 -9.53 -32.12 -10.12
N GLN A 130 -10.62 -31.39 -10.32
CA GLN A 130 -10.60 -30.00 -10.76
C GLN A 130 -9.95 -29.08 -9.73
N VAL A 131 -10.17 -29.31 -8.43
CA VAL A 131 -9.47 -28.57 -7.38
C VAL A 131 -7.95 -28.81 -7.48
N GLN A 132 -7.53 -30.07 -7.66
CA GLN A 132 -6.11 -30.41 -7.80
C GLN A 132 -5.49 -29.78 -9.05
N GLU A 133 -6.17 -29.82 -10.18
CA GLU A 133 -5.75 -29.16 -11.41
C GLU A 133 -5.58 -27.64 -11.20
N ARG A 134 -6.56 -27.00 -10.55
CA ARG A 134 -6.50 -25.56 -10.23
C ARG A 134 -5.36 -25.21 -9.29
N VAL A 135 -5.02 -26.07 -8.32
CA VAL A 135 -3.84 -25.90 -7.46
C VAL A 135 -2.56 -25.87 -8.28
N ILE A 136 -2.41 -26.80 -9.22
CA ILE A 136 -1.21 -26.89 -10.07
C ILE A 136 -1.12 -25.68 -10.98
N GLU A 137 -2.24 -25.25 -11.58
CA GLU A 137 -2.29 -24.01 -12.37
C GLU A 137 -1.83 -22.79 -11.57
N LEU A 138 -2.35 -22.61 -10.35
CA LEU A 138 -2.01 -21.47 -9.50
C LEU A 138 -0.52 -21.51 -9.10
N MET A 139 0.01 -22.70 -8.75
CA MET A 139 1.44 -22.83 -8.43
C MET A 139 2.33 -22.55 -9.64
N THR A 140 1.90 -22.96 -10.84
CA THR A 140 2.61 -22.65 -12.10
C THR A 140 2.55 -21.14 -12.39
N LEU A 141 1.37 -20.52 -12.25
CA LEU A 141 1.14 -19.10 -12.48
C LEU A 141 2.05 -18.21 -11.64
N VAL A 142 2.28 -18.57 -10.37
CA VAL A 142 3.20 -17.83 -9.50
C VAL A 142 4.67 -18.26 -9.65
N GLY A 143 4.99 -19.10 -10.63
CA GLY A 143 6.36 -19.51 -10.94
C GLY A 143 6.97 -20.51 -9.94
N ILE A 144 6.18 -21.40 -9.34
CA ILE A 144 6.70 -22.54 -8.56
C ILE A 144 7.08 -23.67 -9.52
N ALA A 145 8.38 -23.96 -9.66
CA ALA A 145 8.86 -25.07 -10.46
C ALA A 145 8.42 -26.43 -9.88
N HIS A 146 8.19 -27.43 -10.73
CA HIS A 146 7.75 -28.79 -10.34
C HIS A 146 6.53 -28.80 -9.40
N PRO A 147 5.40 -28.14 -9.78
CA PRO A 147 4.27 -27.89 -8.88
C PRO A 147 3.62 -29.21 -8.38
N LEU A 148 3.58 -30.28 -9.19
CA LEU A 148 3.03 -31.58 -8.81
C LEU A 148 3.74 -32.22 -7.61
N GLU A 149 5.06 -32.07 -7.56
CA GLU A 149 5.89 -32.62 -6.48
C GLU A 149 5.83 -31.69 -5.26
N ARG A 150 6.00 -30.39 -5.51
CA ARG A 150 6.07 -29.39 -4.45
C ARG A 150 4.75 -29.16 -3.74
N ALA A 151 3.61 -29.40 -4.37
CA ALA A 151 2.30 -29.35 -3.71
C ALA A 151 2.19 -30.32 -2.50
N LYS A 152 2.99 -31.39 -2.49
CA LYS A 152 3.02 -32.38 -1.40
C LYS A 152 3.93 -31.96 -0.25
N LEU A 153 4.77 -30.94 -0.44
CA LEU A 153 5.75 -30.47 0.52
C LEU A 153 5.14 -29.46 1.50
N TYR A 154 5.78 -29.35 2.66
CA TYR A 154 5.39 -28.42 3.72
C TYR A 154 6.12 -27.09 3.58
N PRO A 155 5.61 -26.00 4.20
CA PRO A 155 6.20 -24.66 4.09
C PRO A 155 7.70 -24.58 4.40
N TYR A 156 8.21 -25.38 5.34
CA TYR A 156 9.62 -25.37 5.73
C TYR A 156 10.58 -25.87 4.65
N HIS A 157 10.09 -26.57 3.61
CA HIS A 157 10.88 -26.96 2.45
C HIS A 157 11.01 -25.84 1.39
N PHE A 158 10.37 -24.69 1.60
CA PHE A 158 10.34 -23.57 0.66
C PHE A 158 11.21 -22.42 1.17
N SER A 159 11.93 -21.74 0.26
CA SER A 159 12.60 -20.48 0.57
C SER A 159 11.59 -19.37 0.90
N GLY A 160 12.04 -18.25 1.45
CA GLY A 160 11.19 -17.10 1.75
C GLY A 160 10.39 -16.63 0.53
N GLY A 161 11.05 -16.41 -0.60
CA GLY A 161 10.41 -16.02 -1.85
C GLY A 161 9.43 -17.06 -2.39
N MET A 162 9.74 -18.37 -2.25
CA MET A 162 8.80 -19.43 -2.64
C MET A 162 7.56 -19.47 -1.74
N ARG A 163 7.72 -19.24 -0.43
CA ARG A 163 6.58 -19.12 0.50
C ARG A 163 5.69 -17.93 0.11
N GLN A 164 6.29 -16.79 -0.21
CA GLN A 164 5.56 -15.61 -0.67
C GLN A 164 4.78 -15.88 -1.97
N ARG A 165 5.37 -16.62 -2.92
CA ARG A 165 4.67 -17.07 -4.13
C ARG A 165 3.49 -17.97 -3.80
N CYS A 166 3.61 -18.86 -2.81
CA CYS A 166 2.50 -19.72 -2.36
C CYS A 166 1.37 -18.88 -1.73
N VAL A 167 1.70 -17.89 -0.89
CA VAL A 167 0.70 -16.95 -0.33
C VAL A 167 0.00 -16.17 -1.44
N LEU A 168 0.74 -15.72 -2.46
CA LEU A 168 0.16 -15.06 -3.63
C LEU A 168 -0.77 -16.00 -4.41
N ALA A 169 -0.40 -17.29 -4.60
CA ALA A 169 -1.28 -18.28 -5.22
C ALA A 169 -2.60 -18.46 -4.45
N MET A 170 -2.54 -18.50 -3.12
CA MET A 170 -3.74 -18.56 -2.26
C MET A 170 -4.58 -17.29 -2.40
N ALA A 171 -3.96 -16.12 -2.42
CA ALA A 171 -4.65 -14.84 -2.60
C ALA A 171 -5.37 -14.73 -3.94
N LEU A 172 -4.82 -15.32 -5.01
CA LEU A 172 -5.39 -15.33 -6.35
C LEU A 172 -6.38 -16.47 -6.61
N ALA A 173 -6.54 -17.42 -5.68
CA ALA A 173 -7.41 -18.58 -5.84
C ALA A 173 -8.88 -18.20 -6.12
N GLY A 174 -9.36 -17.12 -5.54
CA GLY A 174 -10.72 -16.60 -5.72
C GLY A 174 -10.90 -15.69 -6.95
N ARG A 175 -9.84 -15.38 -7.70
CA ARG A 175 -9.82 -14.38 -8.78
C ARG A 175 -10.34 -13.01 -8.30
N PRO A 176 -9.67 -12.39 -7.33
CA PRO A 176 -10.10 -11.11 -6.76
C PRO A 176 -10.06 -10.00 -7.81
N LYS A 177 -10.95 -9.00 -7.66
CA LYS A 177 -10.89 -7.76 -8.44
C LYS A 177 -9.86 -6.78 -7.86
N ILE A 178 -9.65 -6.82 -6.54
CA ILE A 178 -8.71 -5.95 -5.81
C ILE A 178 -7.77 -6.82 -4.95
N LEU A 179 -6.48 -6.64 -5.14
CA LEU A 179 -5.43 -7.24 -4.33
C LEU A 179 -4.78 -6.18 -3.43
N PHE A 180 -4.87 -6.35 -2.13
CA PHE A 180 -4.08 -5.58 -1.17
C PHE A 180 -2.75 -6.29 -0.93
N ALA A 181 -1.63 -5.59 -1.15
CA ALA A 181 -0.29 -6.08 -0.91
C ALA A 181 0.34 -5.30 0.25
N ASP A 182 0.22 -5.83 1.47
CA ASP A 182 0.70 -5.18 2.70
C ASP A 182 2.15 -5.59 2.95
N GLU A 183 3.09 -4.73 2.52
CA GLU A 183 4.53 -4.94 2.61
C GLU A 183 4.96 -6.35 2.14
N PRO A 184 4.61 -6.77 0.91
CA PRO A 184 4.70 -8.16 0.48
C PRO A 184 6.14 -8.70 0.38
N THR A 185 7.15 -7.86 0.64
CA THR A 185 8.56 -8.19 0.41
C THR A 185 9.48 -7.87 1.59
N THR A 186 8.98 -7.29 2.69
CA THR A 186 9.80 -6.78 3.81
C THR A 186 10.70 -7.84 4.46
N ALA A 187 10.34 -9.12 4.40
CA ALA A 187 11.10 -10.23 4.99
C ALA A 187 12.03 -10.94 3.98
N LEU A 188 12.25 -10.36 2.79
CA LEU A 188 13.00 -10.96 1.69
C LEU A 188 14.27 -10.16 1.37
N ASP A 189 15.28 -10.82 0.82
CA ASP A 189 16.44 -10.14 0.26
C ASP A 189 16.07 -9.32 -0.99
N VAL A 190 16.87 -8.30 -1.30
CA VAL A 190 16.59 -7.30 -2.36
C VAL A 190 16.32 -7.95 -3.73
N THR A 191 17.08 -9.00 -4.07
CA THR A 191 16.93 -9.68 -5.37
C THR A 191 15.59 -10.40 -5.46
N ILE A 192 15.20 -11.11 -4.42
CA ILE A 192 13.91 -11.82 -4.36
C ILE A 192 12.76 -10.82 -4.25
N GLN A 193 12.95 -9.70 -3.55
CA GLN A 193 11.99 -8.60 -3.49
C GLN A 193 11.63 -8.10 -4.89
N ALA A 194 12.63 -7.76 -5.73
CA ALA A 194 12.41 -7.31 -7.11
C ALA A 194 11.64 -8.37 -7.94
N GLN A 195 11.97 -9.65 -7.77
CA GLN A 195 11.28 -10.74 -8.46
C GLN A 195 9.80 -10.87 -8.06
N ILE A 196 9.47 -10.73 -6.77
CA ILE A 196 8.08 -10.80 -6.29
C ILE A 196 7.27 -9.60 -6.78
N ILE A 197 7.86 -8.42 -6.78
CA ILE A 197 7.21 -7.20 -7.27
C ILE A 197 6.92 -7.30 -8.76
N SER A 198 7.92 -7.73 -9.58
CA SER A 198 7.72 -7.98 -10.99
C SER A 198 6.63 -9.02 -11.23
N LEU A 199 6.64 -10.12 -10.48
CA LEU A 199 5.61 -11.15 -10.58
C LEU A 199 4.20 -10.58 -10.33
N ILE A 200 4.01 -9.80 -9.25
CA ILE A 200 2.69 -9.22 -8.95
C ILE A 200 2.25 -8.27 -10.07
N ARG A 201 3.18 -7.46 -10.61
CA ARG A 201 2.90 -6.54 -11.74
C ARG A 201 2.51 -7.30 -13.00
N ASP A 202 3.22 -8.38 -13.33
CA ASP A 202 2.96 -9.18 -14.54
C ASP A 202 1.59 -9.89 -14.41
N LEU A 203 1.32 -10.47 -13.24
CA LEU A 203 0.02 -11.08 -12.93
C LEU A 203 -1.13 -10.04 -12.94
N GLN A 204 -0.89 -8.83 -12.46
CA GLN A 204 -1.86 -7.74 -12.50
C GLN A 204 -2.24 -7.39 -13.95
N LYS A 205 -1.27 -7.29 -14.85
CA LYS A 205 -1.50 -7.03 -16.27
C LYS A 205 -2.24 -8.18 -16.96
N GLU A 206 -1.88 -9.42 -16.66
CA GLU A 206 -2.48 -10.62 -17.24
C GLU A 206 -3.91 -10.83 -16.74
N LEU A 207 -4.12 -10.78 -15.43
CA LEU A 207 -5.40 -11.08 -14.78
C LEU A 207 -6.29 -9.84 -14.60
N LYS A 208 -5.77 -8.64 -14.87
CA LYS A 208 -6.47 -7.33 -14.86
C LYS A 208 -7.12 -6.99 -13.51
N PHE A 209 -6.52 -7.38 -12.40
CA PHE A 209 -6.96 -6.94 -11.08
C PHE A 209 -6.37 -5.57 -10.71
N THR A 210 -7.05 -4.86 -9.85
CA THR A 210 -6.58 -3.61 -9.23
C THR A 210 -5.67 -3.96 -8.06
N THR A 211 -4.56 -3.21 -7.85
CA THR A 211 -3.65 -3.46 -6.74
C THR A 211 -3.55 -2.25 -5.83
N ILE A 212 -3.60 -2.47 -4.52
CA ILE A 212 -3.25 -1.45 -3.53
C ILE A 212 -2.01 -1.93 -2.79
N TYR A 213 -0.88 -1.32 -3.11
CA TYR A 213 0.39 -1.57 -2.44
C TYR A 213 0.51 -0.75 -1.17
N ILE A 214 0.93 -1.38 -0.09
CA ILE A 214 1.39 -0.72 1.12
C ILE A 214 2.86 -0.99 1.24
N THR A 215 3.68 0.05 1.23
CA THR A 215 5.13 -0.08 1.36
C THR A 215 5.74 1.20 1.93
N HIS A 216 6.92 1.08 2.48
CA HIS A 216 7.79 2.21 2.81
C HIS A 216 8.91 2.40 1.77
N ASP A 217 9.00 1.51 0.78
CA ASP A 217 10.01 1.53 -0.29
C ASP A 217 9.51 2.33 -1.50
N LEU A 218 9.99 3.56 -1.61
CA LEU A 218 9.65 4.46 -2.72
C LEU A 218 10.23 3.99 -4.06
N GLY A 219 11.32 3.24 -4.05
CA GLY A 219 11.90 2.65 -5.26
C GLY A 219 10.96 1.61 -5.89
N VAL A 220 10.29 0.82 -5.06
CA VAL A 220 9.24 -0.10 -5.50
C VAL A 220 8.09 0.68 -6.13
N VAL A 221 7.62 1.73 -5.45
CA VAL A 221 6.48 2.54 -5.88
C VAL A 221 6.71 3.15 -7.25
N ALA A 222 7.89 3.73 -7.47
CA ALA A 222 8.26 4.34 -8.75
C ALA A 222 8.17 3.38 -9.95
N ASN A 223 8.31 2.07 -9.70
CA ASN A 223 8.32 1.05 -10.75
C ASN A 223 6.97 0.40 -11.02
N VAL A 224 6.03 0.45 -10.07
CA VAL A 224 4.80 -0.35 -10.17
C VAL A 224 3.51 0.44 -10.05
N ALA A 225 3.54 1.62 -9.44
CA ALA A 225 2.32 2.35 -9.14
C ALA A 225 1.94 3.33 -10.26
N ASP A 226 0.65 3.52 -10.48
CA ASP A 226 0.09 4.58 -11.31
C ASP A 226 -0.11 5.84 -10.48
N ARG A 227 -0.55 5.67 -9.22
CA ARG A 227 -0.82 6.77 -8.28
C ARG A 227 -0.27 6.46 -6.90
N VAL A 228 0.02 7.52 -6.16
CA VAL A 228 0.60 7.44 -4.82
C VAL A 228 -0.23 8.26 -3.83
N GLY A 229 -0.49 7.66 -2.68
CA GLY A 229 -0.99 8.36 -1.49
C GLY A 229 0.08 8.33 -0.40
N VAL A 230 0.62 9.50 -0.06
CA VAL A 230 1.59 9.65 1.03
C VAL A 230 0.82 9.79 2.34
N MET A 231 1.05 8.86 3.28
CA MET A 231 0.37 8.85 4.56
C MET A 231 1.28 9.29 5.71
N TYR A 232 0.77 10.16 6.56
CA TYR A 232 1.40 10.59 7.79
C TYR A 232 0.35 10.84 8.88
N GLY A 233 0.63 10.45 10.13
CA GLY A 233 -0.24 10.73 11.26
C GLY A 233 -1.69 10.26 11.10
N GLY A 234 -1.93 9.16 10.38
CA GLY A 234 -3.27 8.61 10.13
C GLY A 234 -4.00 9.24 8.95
N GLN A 235 -3.39 10.14 8.19
CA GLN A 235 -4.00 10.85 7.06
C GLN A 235 -3.21 10.63 5.77
N ILE A 236 -3.90 10.76 4.62
CA ILE A 236 -3.23 11.02 3.34
C ILE A 236 -2.93 12.53 3.32
N ILE A 237 -1.66 12.87 3.19
CA ILE A 237 -1.19 14.26 3.20
C ILE A 237 -0.82 14.76 1.80
N GLU A 238 -0.52 13.86 0.89
CA GLU A 238 -0.28 14.15 -0.52
C GLU A 238 -0.77 12.99 -1.37
N TYR A 239 -1.39 13.29 -2.52
CA TYR A 239 -1.99 12.29 -3.39
C TYR A 239 -1.95 12.75 -4.84
N GLY A 240 -1.44 11.92 -5.73
CA GLY A 240 -1.30 12.25 -7.14
C GLY A 240 -0.84 11.05 -7.98
N THR A 241 -0.50 11.28 -9.23
CA THR A 241 0.23 10.30 -10.05
C THR A 241 1.63 10.12 -9.49
N VAL A 242 2.27 9.00 -9.81
CA VAL A 242 3.68 8.78 -9.43
C VAL A 242 4.57 9.92 -9.90
N GLU A 243 4.38 10.37 -11.14
CA GLU A 243 5.15 11.47 -11.71
C GLU A 243 4.96 12.77 -10.91
N GLU A 244 3.73 13.13 -10.57
CA GLU A 244 3.43 14.35 -9.81
C GLU A 244 4.07 14.32 -8.42
N VAL A 245 3.83 13.23 -7.66
CA VAL A 245 4.31 13.11 -6.28
C VAL A 245 5.83 12.98 -6.20
N PHE A 246 6.47 12.33 -7.19
CA PHE A 246 7.91 12.11 -7.18
C PHE A 246 8.70 13.31 -7.76
N PHE A 247 8.19 13.96 -8.82
CA PHE A 247 8.92 15.04 -9.48
C PHE A 247 8.48 16.43 -9.03
N GLU A 248 7.23 16.58 -8.60
CA GLU A 248 6.66 17.85 -8.16
C GLU A 248 6.05 17.76 -6.75
N PRO A 249 6.76 17.13 -5.77
CA PRO A 249 6.22 16.99 -4.43
C PRO A 249 5.92 18.33 -3.80
N CYS A 250 4.81 18.42 -3.10
CA CYS A 250 4.32 19.67 -2.53
C CYS A 250 4.36 19.68 -1.00
N HIS A 251 4.21 18.52 -0.35
CA HIS A 251 4.22 18.45 1.10
C HIS A 251 5.65 18.29 1.65
N PRO A 252 6.07 19.04 2.69
CA PRO A 252 7.41 18.94 3.28
C PRO A 252 7.79 17.52 3.76
N TYR A 253 6.83 16.74 4.23
CA TYR A 253 7.09 15.34 4.56
C TYR A 253 7.46 14.49 3.33
N THR A 254 6.82 14.73 2.19
CA THR A 254 7.17 14.06 0.92
C THR A 254 8.57 14.47 0.45
N TRP A 255 8.95 15.74 0.63
CA TRP A 255 10.32 16.20 0.36
C TRP A 255 11.33 15.43 1.21
N ALA A 256 11.04 15.30 2.50
CA ALA A 256 11.90 14.60 3.45
C ALA A 256 12.01 13.11 3.12
N LEU A 257 10.90 12.44 2.78
CA LEU A 257 10.90 11.04 2.35
C LEU A 257 11.73 10.82 1.09
N LEU A 258 11.55 11.64 0.07
CA LEU A 258 12.30 11.55 -1.19
C LEU A 258 13.78 11.86 -0.97
N SER A 259 14.11 12.89 -0.17
CA SER A 259 15.52 13.26 0.15
C SER A 259 16.24 12.17 0.94
N SER A 260 15.53 11.28 1.62
CA SER A 260 16.13 10.16 2.36
C SER A 260 16.47 8.95 1.48
N LEU A 261 16.13 8.98 0.18
CA LEU A 261 16.46 7.91 -0.75
C LEU A 261 17.96 7.86 -1.03
N PRO A 262 18.65 6.70 -0.79
CA PRO A 262 20.09 6.58 -1.03
C PRO A 262 20.49 6.88 -2.47
N GLN A 263 19.62 6.60 -3.44
CA GLN A 263 19.84 6.84 -4.86
C GLN A 263 19.92 8.34 -5.22
N LEU A 264 19.33 9.20 -4.38
CA LEU A 264 19.34 10.65 -4.56
C LEU A 264 20.43 11.33 -3.75
N GLY A 265 21.10 10.57 -2.87
CA GLY A 265 22.22 11.05 -2.08
C GLY A 265 23.45 11.36 -2.94
N VAL A 266 24.18 12.43 -2.56
CA VAL A 266 25.48 12.74 -3.15
C VAL A 266 26.53 11.91 -2.44
N LYS A 267 27.36 11.17 -3.21
CA LYS A 267 28.43 10.34 -2.65
C LYS A 267 29.38 11.19 -1.79
N GLY A 268 29.45 10.85 -0.49
CA GLY A 268 30.30 11.57 0.50
C GLY A 268 29.57 12.65 1.30
N GLN A 269 28.26 12.84 1.08
CA GLN A 269 27.40 13.67 1.95
C GLN A 269 26.52 12.77 2.82
N GLU A 270 26.17 13.24 4.01
CA GLU A 270 25.19 12.56 4.87
C GLU A 270 23.83 12.55 4.18
N LEU A 271 23.14 11.38 4.24
CA LEU A 271 21.77 11.29 3.76
C LEU A 271 20.87 12.15 4.65
N TYR A 272 19.92 12.83 4.03
CA TYR A 272 18.90 13.54 4.76
C TYR A 272 18.07 12.55 5.60
N TYR A 273 17.89 12.83 6.86
CA TYR A 273 17.01 12.06 7.75
C TYR A 273 15.95 12.96 8.39
N ILE A 274 14.77 12.41 8.54
CA ILE A 274 13.65 13.12 9.15
C ILE A 274 13.85 13.15 10.66
N THR A 275 14.13 14.34 11.22
CA THR A 275 14.35 14.53 12.65
C THR A 275 13.08 14.29 13.48
N GLY A 276 13.27 13.96 14.75
CA GLY A 276 12.17 13.76 15.69
C GLY A 276 11.42 12.43 15.53
N THR A 277 10.36 12.27 16.29
CA THR A 277 9.50 11.07 16.30
C THR A 277 8.13 11.36 15.69
N PRO A 278 7.50 10.39 15.02
CA PRO A 278 6.11 10.52 14.56
C PRO A 278 5.17 10.90 15.71
N PRO A 279 4.08 11.63 15.43
CA PRO A 279 3.15 12.06 16.46
C PRO A 279 2.45 10.87 17.09
N SER A 280 2.15 10.99 18.38
CA SER A 280 1.33 10.01 19.07
C SER A 280 -0.13 10.11 18.60
N LEU A 281 -0.63 9.03 18.02
CA LEU A 281 -2.03 8.93 17.59
C LEU A 281 -3.03 8.69 18.73
N TYR A 282 -2.57 8.62 19.98
CA TYR A 282 -3.43 8.56 21.16
C TYR A 282 -4.07 9.90 21.49
N ASN A 283 -3.44 10.99 21.12
CA ASN A 283 -3.92 12.34 21.41
C ASN A 283 -4.58 12.93 20.17
N GLN A 284 -5.53 13.84 20.41
CA GLN A 284 -6.03 14.67 19.34
C GLN A 284 -4.89 15.55 18.81
N ILE A 285 -4.55 15.37 17.56
CA ILE A 285 -3.55 16.20 16.88
C ILE A 285 -4.24 17.52 16.54
N LYS A 286 -3.66 18.61 17.03
CA LYS A 286 -4.06 19.97 16.64
C LYS A 286 -3.15 20.38 15.47
N GLY A 287 -3.75 20.98 14.44
CA GLY A 287 -3.00 21.45 13.29
C GLY A 287 -2.44 20.31 12.43
N ASP A 288 -1.38 20.61 11.69
CA ASP A 288 -0.68 19.64 10.85
C ASP A 288 0.11 18.64 11.72
N ALA A 289 -0.13 17.38 11.48
CA ALA A 289 0.57 16.30 12.20
C ALA A 289 2.10 16.34 12.00
N PHE A 290 2.57 16.88 10.88
CA PHE A 290 3.99 16.98 10.58
C PHE A 290 4.64 18.27 11.11
N ALA A 291 3.88 19.28 11.52
CA ALA A 291 4.39 20.59 11.97
C ALA A 291 5.57 20.51 12.95
N PRO A 292 5.56 19.62 14.00
CA PRO A 292 6.68 19.52 14.94
C PRO A 292 8.00 19.03 14.33
N ARG A 293 7.96 18.43 13.14
CA ARG A 293 9.12 17.89 12.41
C ARG A 293 9.41 18.66 11.11
N ASN A 294 8.61 19.67 10.81
CA ASN A 294 8.69 20.45 9.60
C ASN A 294 9.52 21.71 9.86
N GLU A 295 10.72 21.80 9.27
CA GLU A 295 11.60 22.97 9.38
C GLU A 295 10.98 24.23 8.73
N HIS A 296 9.96 24.05 7.87
CA HIS A 296 9.24 25.11 7.18
C HIS A 296 7.86 25.38 7.79
N ALA A 297 7.58 24.86 9.01
CA ALA A 297 6.28 25.01 9.64
C ALA A 297 5.92 26.48 9.87
N LEU A 298 4.71 26.85 9.49
CA LEU A 298 4.11 28.14 9.77
C LEU A 298 3.40 28.08 11.13
N LYS A 299 3.14 29.23 11.75
CA LYS A 299 2.37 29.28 13.02
C LYS A 299 1.02 28.58 12.92
N ILE A 300 0.35 28.74 11.78
CA ILE A 300 -0.96 28.14 11.53
C ILE A 300 -0.91 26.62 11.50
N ASP A 301 0.22 26.00 11.11
CA ASP A 301 0.39 24.54 11.11
C ASP A 301 0.23 23.94 12.51
N PHE A 302 0.52 24.69 13.58
CA PHE A 302 0.35 24.24 14.96
C PHE A 302 -1.07 24.46 15.51
N GLU A 303 -1.90 25.24 14.82
CA GLU A 303 -3.23 25.64 15.28
C GLU A 303 -4.35 24.99 14.49
N GLN A 304 -4.18 24.88 13.16
CA GLN A 304 -5.22 24.41 12.24
C GLN A 304 -4.66 23.38 11.26
N GLU A 305 -5.41 22.31 11.09
CA GLU A 305 -5.11 21.30 10.07
C GLU A 305 -5.28 21.91 8.68
N PRO A 306 -4.27 21.77 7.76
CA PRO A 306 -4.41 22.26 6.41
C PRO A 306 -5.48 21.47 5.64
N PRO A 307 -6.30 22.15 4.81
CA PRO A 307 -7.17 21.45 3.88
C PRO A 307 -6.36 20.83 2.73
N PHE A 308 -7.00 20.00 1.91
CA PHE A 308 -6.42 19.61 0.64
C PHE A 308 -6.42 20.82 -0.33
N PHE A 309 -5.23 21.21 -0.75
CA PHE A 309 -5.06 22.17 -1.84
C PHE A 309 -4.89 21.42 -3.17
N PRO A 310 -5.68 21.75 -4.21
CA PRO A 310 -5.47 21.18 -5.54
C PRO A 310 -4.21 21.82 -6.16
N VAL A 311 -3.31 20.96 -6.64
CA VAL A 311 -2.10 21.37 -7.39
C VAL A 311 -2.32 21.18 -8.89
N SER A 312 -2.95 20.07 -9.27
CA SER A 312 -3.41 19.76 -10.61
C SER A 312 -4.79 19.08 -10.56
N GLU A 313 -5.28 18.58 -11.69
CA GLU A 313 -6.53 17.79 -11.72
C GLU A 313 -6.44 16.47 -10.94
N THR A 314 -5.22 15.94 -10.75
CA THR A 314 -4.96 14.65 -10.10
C THR A 314 -4.10 14.76 -8.85
N HIS A 315 -3.44 15.91 -8.62
CA HIS A 315 -2.50 16.15 -7.53
C HIS A 315 -3.08 17.05 -6.45
N TYR A 316 -3.06 16.60 -5.21
CA TYR A 316 -3.55 17.31 -4.03
C TYR A 316 -2.55 17.16 -2.88
N ALA A 317 -2.36 18.24 -2.09
CA ALA A 317 -1.53 18.18 -0.89
C ALA A 317 -2.15 18.96 0.28
N LYS A 318 -1.97 18.44 1.50
CA LYS A 318 -2.44 19.05 2.76
C LYS A 318 -1.31 19.83 3.39
N THR A 319 -1.03 21.02 2.91
CA THR A 319 -0.01 21.91 3.50
C THR A 319 -0.39 23.37 3.33
N TRP A 320 -0.26 24.17 4.39
CA TRP A 320 -0.47 25.62 4.33
C TRP A 320 0.54 26.34 3.45
N LEU A 321 1.64 25.71 3.05
CA LEU A 321 2.60 26.28 2.10
C LEU A 321 2.01 26.50 0.71
N LEU A 322 0.89 25.88 0.39
CA LEU A 322 0.16 26.07 -0.87
C LEU A 322 -0.91 27.18 -0.77
N ASP A 323 -1.16 27.74 0.41
CA ASP A 323 -2.03 28.91 0.54
C ASP A 323 -1.39 30.11 -0.18
N PRO A 324 -2.14 30.90 -0.98
CA PRO A 324 -1.61 32.07 -1.70
C PRO A 324 -0.94 33.11 -0.81
N ARG A 325 -1.25 33.12 0.48
CA ARG A 325 -0.68 34.01 1.49
C ARG A 325 0.61 33.50 2.12
N ALA A 326 0.94 32.25 1.89
CA ALA A 326 2.15 31.62 2.44
C ALA A 326 3.43 32.24 1.83
N PRO A 327 4.54 32.29 2.59
CA PRO A 327 5.81 32.71 2.03
C PRO A 327 6.25 31.75 0.92
N LYS A 328 6.78 32.28 -0.17
CA LYS A 328 7.38 31.47 -1.22
C LYS A 328 8.66 30.85 -0.69
N LEU A 329 8.67 29.54 -0.54
CA LEU A 329 9.83 28.77 -0.13
C LEU A 329 10.47 28.09 -1.35
N GLU A 330 11.78 28.05 -1.37
CA GLU A 330 12.50 27.20 -2.31
C GLU A 330 12.49 25.76 -1.80
N LYS A 331 12.13 24.82 -2.66
CA LYS A 331 12.23 23.39 -2.34
C LYS A 331 13.69 23.01 -2.02
N PRO A 332 13.94 22.04 -1.14
CA PRO A 332 15.30 21.56 -0.84
C PRO A 332 16.08 21.24 -2.12
N GLU A 333 17.39 21.50 -2.12
CA GLU A 333 18.27 21.29 -3.29
C GLU A 333 18.21 19.85 -3.82
N ALA A 334 18.08 18.86 -2.91
CA ALA A 334 17.89 17.45 -3.27
C ALA A 334 16.65 17.23 -4.15
N ILE A 335 15.59 18.05 -3.98
CA ILE A 335 14.31 17.94 -4.69
C ILE A 335 14.29 18.81 -5.96
N ARG A 336 14.95 19.98 -5.96
CA ARG A 336 14.95 20.89 -7.11
C ARG A 336 15.42 20.25 -8.41
N ASP A 337 16.43 19.39 -8.34
CA ASP A 337 17.04 18.74 -9.51
C ASP A 337 16.59 17.29 -9.70
N LEU A 338 15.54 16.87 -8.97
CA LEU A 338 15.12 15.48 -8.93
C LEU A 338 14.72 14.99 -10.34
N HIS A 339 13.98 15.79 -11.07
CA HIS A 339 13.58 15.49 -12.45
C HIS A 339 14.80 15.29 -13.39
N GLU A 340 15.79 16.20 -13.31
CA GLU A 340 17.01 16.06 -14.11
C GLU A 340 17.88 14.90 -13.66
N LYS A 341 17.99 14.65 -12.34
CA LYS A 341 18.76 13.53 -11.79
C LYS A 341 18.18 12.20 -12.25
N ILE A 342 16.88 12.02 -12.14
CA ILE A 342 16.19 10.78 -12.56
C ILE A 342 16.25 10.63 -14.07
N LYS A 343 16.05 11.69 -14.85
CA LYS A 343 16.18 11.65 -16.31
C LYS A 343 17.59 11.24 -16.75
N LYS A 344 18.64 11.78 -16.12
CA LYS A 344 20.03 11.38 -16.38
C LYS A 344 20.31 9.92 -15.98
N MET A 345 19.60 9.37 -15.02
CA MET A 345 19.70 7.96 -14.64
C MET A 345 19.00 7.03 -15.65
N THR A 346 17.81 7.42 -16.14
CA THR A 346 17.09 6.66 -17.17
C THR A 346 17.76 6.73 -18.54
N ASP A 347 18.31 7.86 -18.95
CA ASP A 347 19.04 8.02 -20.22
C ASP A 347 20.36 7.22 -20.26
N LYS A 348 20.92 6.85 -19.11
CA LYS A 348 22.11 5.97 -19.02
C LYS A 348 21.78 4.47 -19.07
N GLY A 349 20.56 4.10 -19.46
CA GLY A 349 20.14 2.70 -19.62
C GLY A 349 19.87 1.97 -18.29
N GLY A 350 19.81 2.72 -17.19
CA GLY A 350 19.34 2.21 -15.91
C GLY A 350 17.83 2.35 -15.84
N ALA A 351 17.08 1.26 -16.07
CA ALA A 351 15.83 1.12 -15.33
C ALA A 351 16.13 1.40 -13.86
N PHE A 352 15.16 1.91 -13.08
CA PHE A 352 15.27 2.01 -11.63
C PHE A 352 15.48 0.59 -11.04
N HIS A 353 16.65 0.00 -11.32
CA HIS A 353 17.11 -1.22 -10.70
C HIS A 353 17.79 -0.79 -9.42
N VAL A 354 17.10 -0.97 -8.31
CA VAL A 354 17.72 -0.98 -6.99
C VAL A 354 18.62 -2.21 -6.98
N GLU A 355 19.96 -2.00 -7.09
CA GLU A 355 20.94 -3.00 -6.68
C GLU A 355 20.90 -3.17 -5.16
#